data_a5afda523ef2451cac59ab84f12b158b
#
_entry.id   a5afda523ef2451cac59ab84f12b158b
#
_cell.length_a   1.000
_cell.length_b   1.000
_cell.length_c   1.000
_cell.angle_alpha   90.00
_cell.angle_beta   90.00
_cell.angle_gamma   90.00
#
_symmetry.space_group_name_H-M   'P 1'
#
loop_
_entity.id
_entity.type
_entity.pdbx_description
1 polymer ?
#
loop_
_entity_poly.entity_id
_entity_poly.type
_entity_poly.pdbx_seq_one_letter_code
_entity_poly.pdbx_strand_id
1 'polypeptide(L)'
;MNILSVLKVVFIIILCIGSSYTDIKFGYVKNLYLLPFSLLGIVLLVLQFLLFGAETLLDSVISILTSLIISVILYIAHIWAAGDCKLLIVISILAPVELYSKFNFLNFSIIFAIALAFAYSYIFLIFDSIYCVIKQKKIAD
;
A
#
# COMPACT_ATOMS: atom_id res chain seq x y z
N MET A 1 14.30 -5.95 14.88
CA MET A 1 13.50 -4.86 14.24
C MET A 1 13.87 -3.56 14.94
N ASN A 2 14.39 -2.58 14.19
CA ASN A 2 14.85 -1.32 14.76
C ASN A 2 13.64 -0.43 15.12
N ILE A 3 13.81 0.49 16.06
CA ILE A 3 12.74 1.43 16.47
C ILE A 3 12.17 2.17 15.25
N LEU A 4 13.04 2.56 14.31
CA LEU A 4 12.65 3.23 13.06
C LEU A 4 11.70 2.37 12.21
N SER A 5 11.97 1.07 12.11
CA SER A 5 11.13 0.12 11.36
C SER A 5 9.75 -0.07 12.00
N VAL A 6 9.71 -0.13 13.34
CA VAL A 6 8.45 -0.17 14.09
C VAL A 6 7.63 1.08 13.82
N LEU A 7 8.28 2.26 13.90
CA LEU A 7 7.63 3.55 13.65
C LEU A 7 7.03 3.62 12.24
N LYS A 8 7.78 3.17 11.21
CA LYS A 8 7.28 3.10 9.83
C LYS A 8 6.04 2.22 9.70
N VAL A 9 6.05 1.03 10.34
CA VAL A 9 4.88 0.13 10.34
C VAL A 9 3.66 0.79 10.99
N VAL A 10 3.83 1.46 12.12
CA VAL A 10 2.74 2.19 12.79
C VAL A 10 2.15 3.25 11.86
N PHE A 11 2.99 4.04 11.17
CA PHE A 11 2.50 5.04 10.21
C PHE A 11 1.78 4.41 9.01
N ILE A 12 2.21 3.25 8.52
CA ILE A 12 1.49 2.52 7.47
C ILE A 12 0.10 2.12 7.97
N ILE A 13 -0.03 1.60 9.18
CA ILE A 13 -1.32 1.20 9.76
C ILE A 13 -2.26 2.41 9.86
N ILE A 14 -1.77 3.54 10.37
CA ILE A 14 -2.56 4.78 10.47
C ILE A 14 -2.97 5.28 9.08
N LEU A 15 -2.06 5.24 8.12
CA LEU A 15 -2.33 5.60 6.73
C LEU A 15 -3.43 4.71 6.13
N CYS A 16 -3.36 3.39 6.31
CA CYS A 16 -4.35 2.45 5.78
C CYS A 16 -5.73 2.65 6.41
N ILE A 17 -5.81 2.85 7.74
CA ILE A 17 -7.08 3.11 8.43
C ILE A 17 -7.71 4.41 7.92
N GLY A 18 -6.93 5.49 7.83
CA GLY A 18 -7.45 6.78 7.39
C GLY A 18 -7.80 6.81 5.90
N SER A 19 -7.03 6.14 5.03
CA SER A 19 -7.37 6.03 3.61
C SER A 19 -8.65 5.22 3.40
N SER A 20 -8.84 4.11 4.12
CA SER A 20 -10.08 3.33 4.09
C SER A 20 -11.29 4.16 4.56
N TYR A 21 -11.13 4.95 5.63
CA TYR A 21 -12.19 5.83 6.08
C TYR A 21 -12.57 6.90 5.05
N THR A 22 -11.57 7.53 4.41
CA THR A 22 -11.83 8.55 3.38
C THR A 22 -12.47 7.95 2.13
N ASP A 23 -12.06 6.76 1.74
CA ASP A 23 -12.62 6.04 0.60
C ASP A 23 -14.09 5.66 0.84
N ILE A 24 -14.42 5.05 1.98
CA ILE A 24 -15.80 4.71 2.33
C ILE A 24 -16.70 5.95 2.39
N LYS A 25 -16.20 7.08 2.92
CA LYS A 25 -17.01 8.28 3.12
C LYS A 25 -17.16 9.13 1.86
N PHE A 26 -16.13 9.21 1.03
CA PHE A 26 -16.06 10.15 -0.10
C PHE A 26 -15.95 9.44 -1.46
N GLY A 27 -15.72 8.12 -1.51
CA GLY A 27 -15.49 7.36 -2.73
C GLY A 27 -14.12 7.61 -3.38
N TYR A 28 -13.21 8.27 -2.66
CA TYR A 28 -11.82 8.50 -3.13
C TYR A 28 -10.88 8.85 -1.98
N VAL A 29 -9.60 8.54 -2.17
CA VAL A 29 -8.54 8.90 -1.22
C VAL A 29 -8.09 10.35 -1.47
N LYS A 30 -8.23 11.22 -0.46
CA LYS A 30 -7.87 12.64 -0.57
C LYS A 30 -6.35 12.83 -0.63
N ASN A 31 -5.87 13.59 -1.63
CA ASN A 31 -4.44 13.92 -1.76
C ASN A 31 -3.89 14.65 -0.52
N LEU A 32 -4.73 15.50 0.11
CA LEU A 32 -4.36 16.24 1.31
C LEU A 32 -4.02 15.31 2.49
N TYR A 33 -4.62 14.10 2.52
CA TYR A 33 -4.32 13.10 3.51
C TYR A 33 -3.01 12.35 3.21
N LEU A 34 -2.72 12.07 1.93
CA LEU A 34 -1.50 11.36 1.52
C LEU A 34 -0.23 12.21 1.65
N LEU A 35 -0.35 13.53 1.45
CA LEU A 35 0.78 14.45 1.43
C LEU A 35 1.60 14.45 2.74
N PRO A 36 1.02 14.58 3.95
CA PRO A 36 1.78 14.56 5.19
C PRO A 36 2.51 13.23 5.41
N PHE A 37 1.90 12.09 5.01
CA PHE A 37 2.55 10.78 5.14
C PHE A 37 3.69 10.59 4.14
N SER A 38 3.58 11.15 2.92
CA SER A 38 4.68 11.13 1.95
C SER A 38 5.87 11.96 2.43
N LEU A 39 5.63 13.16 2.96
CA LEU A 39 6.69 14.00 3.53
C LEU A 39 7.35 13.33 4.74
N LEU A 40 6.57 12.77 5.64
CA LEU A 40 7.06 12.03 6.79
C LEU A 40 7.87 10.81 6.36
N GLY A 41 7.42 10.08 5.34
CA GLY A 41 8.13 8.95 4.76
C GLY A 41 9.51 9.36 4.20
N ILE A 42 9.59 10.49 3.49
CA ILE A 42 10.87 11.02 2.99
C ILE A 42 11.81 11.38 4.15
N VAL A 43 11.31 12.02 5.21
CA VAL A 43 12.13 12.33 6.40
C VAL A 43 12.66 11.04 7.03
N LEU A 44 11.83 10.00 7.17
CA LEU A 44 12.24 8.72 7.72
C LEU A 44 13.24 7.99 6.82
N LEU A 45 13.17 8.16 5.49
CA LEU A 45 14.17 7.65 4.55
C LEU A 45 15.53 8.34 4.72
N VAL A 46 15.53 9.67 4.88
CA VAL A 46 16.76 10.43 5.14
C VAL A 46 17.39 10.00 6.47
N LEU A 47 16.60 9.86 7.53
CA LEU A 47 17.07 9.34 8.83
C LEU A 47 17.64 7.92 8.70
N GLN A 48 16.99 7.06 7.91
CA GLN A 48 17.47 5.70 7.65
C GLN A 48 18.83 5.72 6.94
N PHE A 49 19.01 6.58 5.93
CA PHE A 49 20.30 6.77 5.26
C PHE A 49 21.41 7.20 6.19
N LEU A 50 21.14 8.16 7.09
CA LEU A 50 22.10 8.67 8.04
C LEU A 50 22.51 7.63 9.10
N LEU A 51 21.59 6.73 9.49
CA LEU A 51 21.83 5.73 10.52
C LEU A 51 22.42 4.42 9.98
N PHE A 52 22.03 3.99 8.79
CA PHE A 52 22.33 2.65 8.26
C PHE A 52 23.11 2.64 6.94
N GLY A 53 23.38 3.81 6.37
CA GLY A 53 24.24 3.96 5.19
C GLY A 53 23.51 3.76 3.85
N ALA A 54 24.31 3.79 2.76
CA ALA A 54 23.81 3.87 1.39
C ALA A 54 23.12 2.58 0.89
N GLU A 55 23.51 1.41 1.39
CA GLU A 55 22.96 0.14 0.93
C GLU A 55 21.44 0.04 1.22
N THR A 56 21.03 0.46 2.41
CA THR A 56 19.61 0.46 2.82
C THR A 56 18.78 1.48 2.04
N LEU A 57 19.40 2.58 1.60
CA LEU A 57 18.75 3.57 0.76
C LEU A 57 18.52 3.04 -0.65
N LEU A 58 19.49 2.34 -1.23
CA LEU A 58 19.36 1.74 -2.56
C LEU A 58 18.19 0.76 -2.61
N ASP A 59 18.06 -0.12 -1.63
CA ASP A 59 16.94 -1.06 -1.53
C ASP A 59 15.59 -0.33 -1.44
N SER A 60 15.52 0.75 -0.65
CA SER A 60 14.32 1.57 -0.55
C SER A 60 13.97 2.25 -1.87
N VAL A 61 14.96 2.81 -2.57
CA VAL A 61 14.77 3.48 -3.86
C VAL A 61 14.30 2.50 -4.93
N ILE A 62 14.89 1.31 -4.99
CA ILE A 62 14.46 0.25 -5.91
C ILE A 62 13.02 -0.15 -5.62
N SER A 63 12.64 -0.28 -4.36
CA SER A 63 11.27 -0.59 -3.93
C SER A 63 10.27 0.50 -4.36
N ILE A 64 10.62 1.77 -4.20
CA ILE A 64 9.79 2.90 -4.63
C ILE A 64 9.65 2.94 -6.16
N LEU A 65 10.73 2.73 -6.89
CA LEU A 65 10.70 2.71 -8.36
C LEU A 65 9.84 1.57 -8.90
N THR A 66 9.96 0.36 -8.33
CA THR A 66 9.12 -0.77 -8.73
C THR A 66 7.65 -0.53 -8.43
N SER A 67 7.30 0.03 -7.26
CA SER A 67 5.92 0.38 -6.93
C SER A 67 5.35 1.45 -7.86
N LEU A 68 6.16 2.44 -8.26
CA LEU A 68 5.78 3.47 -9.21
C LEU A 68 5.49 2.87 -10.59
N ILE A 69 6.39 2.01 -11.10
CA ILE A 69 6.19 1.34 -12.40
C ILE A 69 4.91 0.50 -12.38
N ILE A 70 4.70 -0.31 -11.34
CA ILE A 70 3.52 -1.15 -11.21
C ILE A 70 2.26 -0.29 -11.10
N SER A 71 2.29 0.79 -10.30
CA SER A 71 1.16 1.72 -10.17
C SER A 71 0.76 2.34 -11.50
N VAL A 72 1.75 2.77 -12.32
CA VAL A 72 1.50 3.34 -13.63
C VAL A 72 0.88 2.30 -14.57
N ILE A 73 1.40 1.06 -14.57
CA ILE A 73 0.85 -0.04 -15.39
C ILE A 73 -0.60 -0.32 -15.00
N LEU A 74 -0.90 -0.46 -13.71
CA LEU A 74 -2.25 -0.74 -13.22
C LEU A 74 -3.23 0.41 -13.50
N TYR A 75 -2.74 1.66 -13.45
CA TYR A 75 -3.52 2.84 -13.80
C TYR A 75 -3.86 2.87 -15.30
N ILE A 76 -2.86 2.65 -16.18
CA ILE A 76 -3.08 2.62 -17.64
C ILE A 76 -3.99 1.46 -18.04
N ALA A 77 -3.87 0.32 -17.37
CA ALA A 77 -4.74 -0.84 -17.57
C ALA A 77 -6.17 -0.62 -17.05
N HIS A 78 -6.49 0.53 -16.45
CA HIS A 78 -7.77 0.83 -15.81
C HIS A 78 -8.20 -0.18 -14.74
N ILE A 79 -7.23 -0.89 -14.12
CA ILE A 79 -7.49 -1.86 -13.04
C ILE A 79 -7.62 -1.13 -11.70
N TRP A 80 -6.79 -0.10 -11.47
CA TRP A 80 -6.77 0.69 -10.24
C TRP A 80 -7.10 2.15 -10.49
N ALA A 81 -7.77 2.77 -9.50
CA ALA A 81 -8.00 4.19 -9.47
C ALA A 81 -6.71 4.96 -9.16
N ALA A 82 -6.63 6.23 -9.59
CA ALA A 82 -5.47 7.08 -9.32
C ALA A 82 -5.17 7.24 -7.81
N GLY A 83 -6.19 7.13 -6.95
CA GLY A 83 -6.05 7.16 -5.50
C GLY A 83 -5.26 5.97 -4.96
N ASP A 84 -5.58 4.75 -5.42
CA ASP A 84 -4.95 3.50 -5.00
C ASP A 84 -3.48 3.45 -5.44
N CYS A 85 -3.20 3.95 -6.65
CA CYS A 85 -1.84 4.06 -7.17
C CYS A 85 -0.96 4.98 -6.31
N LYS A 86 -1.49 6.14 -5.91
CA LYS A 86 -0.79 7.07 -5.01
C LYS A 86 -0.59 6.47 -3.62
N LEU A 87 -1.60 5.77 -3.10
CA LEU A 87 -1.53 5.10 -1.81
C LEU A 87 -0.42 4.03 -1.81
N LEU A 88 -0.30 3.23 -2.87
CA LEU A 88 0.77 2.23 -3.00
C LEU A 88 2.16 2.87 -2.97
N ILE A 89 2.36 4.00 -3.68
CA ILE A 89 3.63 4.73 -3.69
C ILE A 89 3.97 5.23 -2.27
N VAL A 90 3.00 5.81 -1.55
CA VAL A 90 3.23 6.30 -0.17
C VAL A 90 3.54 5.14 0.78
N ILE A 91 2.86 3.99 0.65
CA ILE A 91 3.17 2.79 1.42
C ILE A 91 4.61 2.31 1.13
N SER A 92 5.05 2.34 -0.13
CA SER A 92 6.41 1.90 -0.48
C SER A 92 7.50 2.83 0.07
N ILE A 93 7.24 4.13 0.18
CA ILE A 93 8.14 5.09 0.82
C ILE A 93 8.27 4.82 2.32
N LEU A 94 7.17 4.45 2.98
CA LEU A 94 7.13 4.13 4.40
C LEU A 94 7.60 2.70 4.73
N ALA A 95 7.63 1.81 3.75
CA ALA A 95 7.93 0.41 4.02
C ALA A 95 9.36 0.21 4.57
N PRO A 96 9.52 -0.54 5.68
CA PRO A 96 10.83 -0.76 6.29
C PRO A 96 11.67 -1.75 5.47
N VAL A 97 12.90 -1.38 5.15
CA VAL A 97 13.85 -2.18 4.34
C VAL A 97 14.14 -3.55 4.94
N GLU A 98 14.10 -3.67 6.25
CA GLU A 98 14.34 -4.94 6.95
C GLU A 98 13.34 -6.04 6.56
N LEU A 99 12.17 -5.68 6.05
CA LEU A 99 11.20 -6.63 5.52
C LEU A 99 11.64 -7.21 4.16
N TYR A 100 12.51 -6.49 3.44
CA TYR A 100 12.97 -6.88 2.10
C TYR A 100 14.32 -7.61 2.12
N SER A 101 15.21 -7.28 3.06
CA SER A 101 16.59 -7.79 3.10
C SER A 101 16.71 -9.30 3.20
N LYS A 102 15.68 -9.98 3.70
CA LYS A 102 15.61 -11.45 3.80
C LYS A 102 15.15 -12.14 2.50
N PHE A 103 14.58 -11.39 1.58
CA PHE A 103 14.05 -11.91 0.32
C PHE A 103 14.74 -11.19 -0.85
N ASN A 104 15.98 -11.57 -1.13
CA ASN A 104 16.86 -10.99 -2.16
C ASN A 104 16.37 -11.13 -3.61
N PHE A 105 15.08 -11.40 -3.85
CA PHE A 105 14.55 -11.57 -5.19
C PHE A 105 13.48 -10.52 -5.51
N LEU A 106 13.85 -9.52 -6.33
CA LEU A 106 12.94 -8.60 -7.04
C LEU A 106 11.83 -7.96 -6.18
N ASN A 107 12.21 -7.26 -5.08
CA ASN A 107 11.21 -6.49 -4.28
C ASN A 107 9.93 -7.28 -3.96
N PHE A 108 10.10 -8.56 -3.65
CA PHE A 108 9.03 -9.54 -3.44
C PHE A 108 7.94 -9.04 -2.49
N SER A 109 8.27 -8.17 -1.53
CA SER A 109 7.29 -7.72 -0.55
C SER A 109 6.21 -6.80 -1.14
N ILE A 110 6.53 -5.95 -2.15
CA ILE A 110 5.54 -5.10 -2.81
C ILE A 110 4.65 -5.93 -3.73
N ILE A 111 5.25 -6.83 -4.51
CA ILE A 111 4.51 -7.74 -5.38
C ILE A 111 3.59 -8.62 -4.52
N PHE A 112 4.06 -9.10 -3.38
CA PHE A 112 3.27 -9.90 -2.44
C PHE A 112 2.13 -9.07 -1.82
N ALA A 113 2.37 -7.82 -1.43
CA ALA A 113 1.33 -6.92 -0.92
C ALA A 113 0.24 -6.66 -1.97
N ILE A 114 0.62 -6.45 -3.23
CA ILE A 114 -0.31 -6.29 -4.34
C ILE A 114 -1.11 -7.58 -4.56
N ALA A 115 -0.44 -8.74 -4.58
CA ALA A 115 -1.10 -10.04 -4.73
C ALA A 115 -2.11 -10.30 -3.60
N LEU A 116 -1.75 -9.96 -2.34
CA LEU A 116 -2.68 -10.05 -1.20
C LEU A 116 -3.86 -9.09 -1.34
N ALA A 117 -3.64 -7.86 -1.81
CA ALA A 117 -4.72 -6.90 -2.04
C ALA A 117 -5.72 -7.42 -3.09
N PHE A 118 -5.23 -7.99 -4.19
CA PHE A 118 -6.10 -8.62 -5.20
C PHE A 118 -6.83 -9.85 -4.64
N ALA A 119 -6.15 -10.73 -3.92
CA ALA A 119 -6.75 -11.90 -3.30
C ALA A 119 -7.86 -11.51 -2.31
N TYR A 120 -7.60 -10.51 -1.46
CA TYR A 120 -8.60 -9.98 -0.53
C TYR A 120 -9.83 -9.39 -1.26
N SER A 121 -9.59 -8.57 -2.28
CA SER A 121 -10.65 -7.97 -3.10
C SER A 121 -11.51 -9.05 -3.79
N TYR A 122 -10.87 -10.10 -4.30
CA TYR A 122 -11.57 -11.23 -4.91
C TYR A 122 -12.44 -12.00 -3.92
N ILE A 123 -11.92 -12.27 -2.73
CA ILE A 123 -12.67 -12.92 -1.64
C ILE A 123 -13.88 -12.06 -1.25
N PHE A 124 -13.68 -10.73 -1.12
CA PHE A 124 -14.77 -9.82 -0.80
C PHE A 124 -15.88 -9.84 -1.87
N LEU A 125 -15.53 -9.84 -3.16
CA LEU A 125 -16.49 -9.92 -4.25
C LEU A 125 -17.30 -11.22 -4.23
N ILE A 126 -16.68 -12.35 -3.87
CA ILE A 126 -17.38 -13.63 -3.72
C ILE A 126 -18.42 -13.53 -2.59
N PHE A 127 -18.05 -12.99 -1.42
CA PHE A 127 -18.96 -12.83 -0.29
C PHE A 127 -20.13 -11.89 -0.62
N ASP A 128 -19.86 -10.78 -1.28
CA ASP A 128 -20.88 -9.82 -1.70
C ASP A 128 -21.84 -10.44 -2.72
N SER A 129 -21.33 -11.19 -3.69
CA SER A 129 -22.14 -11.92 -4.67
C SER A 129 -23.07 -12.96 -3.99
N ILE A 130 -22.55 -13.74 -3.06
CA ILE A 130 -23.34 -14.72 -2.30
C ILE A 130 -24.42 -14.00 -1.47
N TYR A 131 -24.04 -12.89 -0.80
CA TYR A 131 -25.00 -12.10 -0.02
C TYR A 131 -26.14 -11.54 -0.90
N CYS A 132 -25.83 -11.01 -2.09
CA CYS A 132 -26.82 -10.51 -3.03
C CYS A 132 -27.79 -11.60 -3.48
N VAL A 133 -27.30 -12.80 -3.80
CA VAL A 133 -28.14 -13.95 -4.20
C VAL A 133 -29.09 -14.36 -3.08
N ILE A 134 -28.61 -14.46 -1.84
CA ILE A 134 -29.43 -14.82 -0.69
C ILE A 134 -30.51 -13.76 -0.43
N LYS A 135 -30.14 -12.47 -0.55
CA LYS A 135 -31.09 -11.36 -0.36
C LYS A 135 -32.18 -11.34 -1.43
N GLN A 136 -31.84 -11.58 -2.69
CA GLN A 136 -32.82 -11.64 -3.78
C GLN A 136 -33.81 -12.80 -3.59
N LYS A 137 -33.33 -13.98 -3.14
CA LYS A 137 -34.19 -15.13 -2.88
C LYS A 137 -35.20 -14.85 -1.76
N LYS A 138 -34.78 -14.12 -0.72
CA LYS A 138 -35.65 -13.77 0.43
C LYS A 138 -36.72 -12.70 0.10
N ILE A 139 -36.61 -12.01 -1.04
CA ILE A 139 -37.60 -11.02 -1.50
C ILE A 139 -38.61 -11.69 -2.47
N ALA A 140 -38.25 -12.82 -3.06
CA ALA A 140 -39.06 -13.55 -4.03
C ALA A 140 -40.01 -14.58 -3.37
N ASP A 141 -39.75 -14.95 -2.12
CA ASP A 141 -40.63 -15.78 -1.22
C ASP A 141 -41.50 -14.86 -0.37
#